data_318eeb504955b5019375cfca590f48df
#
_entry.id   318eeb504955b5019375cfca590f48df
#
_cell.length_a   1.000
_cell.length_b   1.000
_cell.length_c   1.000
_cell.angle_alpha   90.00
_cell.angle_beta   90.00
_cell.angle_gamma   90.00
#
_symmetry.space_group_name_H-M   'P 1'
#
loop_
_entity.id
_entity.type
_entity.pdbx_description
1 polymer ?
#
loop_
_entity_poly.entity_id
_entity_poly.type
_entity_poly.pdbx_seq_one_letter_code
_entity_poly.pdbx_strand_id
1 'polypeptide(L)'
;MHRFLLPFGLILCMACKTNKPTGLLAQNPSPMEEHIRPHGRVDGSDFEGKKIPLPGIFDTEPLLLKRNDFSEDSVNLLIHFHGNESVVAHALAENEGWAAVTINLGSGSSAYGVPFTNPDKFDSLLLAAKSQLQQPVRKIYLSGFSAGYGAIRAILKTSNYEIIDGVLLLDGLHASYIPAQTPLSMGGRIQEQDLAAFEKLAKDALSGKKSFVFTHSSIFPGTFVSTTECADFLLAATGIPRKPVLKAGPLGMQQVGESAQGKLKILAFAGNTAPDHIDHLHGLYHFIRLLQ
;
A
#
# COMPACT_ATOMS: atom_id res chain seq x y z
N MET A 1 -42.42 59.34 38.37
CA MET A 1 -42.52 58.06 37.60
C MET A 1 -41.42 58.06 36.52
N HIS A 2 -40.28 57.41 36.82
CA HIS A 2 -39.17 57.27 35.87
C HIS A 2 -39.17 55.85 35.34
N ARG A 3 -39.39 55.70 34.04
CA ARG A 3 -39.27 54.40 33.31
C ARG A 3 -37.83 54.22 32.87
N PHE A 4 -37.17 53.22 33.42
CA PHE A 4 -35.87 52.70 32.91
C PHE A 4 -36.15 51.79 31.72
N LEU A 5 -35.58 52.15 30.58
CA LEU A 5 -35.49 51.29 29.40
C LEU A 5 -34.14 50.60 29.43
N LEU A 6 -34.15 49.29 29.56
CA LEU A 6 -32.96 48.40 29.39
C LEU A 6 -32.70 48.16 27.87
N PRO A 7 -31.48 48.30 27.37
CA PRO A 7 -31.18 47.95 26.02
C PRO A 7 -31.00 46.42 25.89
N PHE A 8 -31.74 45.82 24.98
CA PHE A 8 -31.61 44.45 24.56
C PHE A 8 -30.32 44.31 23.73
N GLY A 9 -29.24 43.78 24.31
CA GLY A 9 -27.99 43.43 23.58
C GLY A 9 -28.20 42.23 22.68
N LEU A 10 -28.15 42.47 21.39
CA LEU A 10 -28.15 41.40 20.35
C LEU A 10 -26.80 40.69 20.40
N ILE A 11 -26.76 39.49 20.97
CA ILE A 11 -25.56 38.61 20.90
C ILE A 11 -25.51 38.00 19.51
N LEU A 12 -24.65 38.57 18.65
CA LEU A 12 -24.34 38.01 17.35
C LEU A 12 -23.43 36.78 17.55
N CYS A 13 -24.01 35.57 17.56
CA CYS A 13 -23.23 34.35 17.47
C CYS A 13 -22.54 34.31 16.13
N MET A 14 -21.27 34.72 16.09
CA MET A 14 -20.40 34.39 14.94
C MET A 14 -20.19 32.89 14.94
N ALA A 15 -20.93 32.17 14.10
CA ALA A 15 -20.64 30.81 13.78
C ALA A 15 -19.28 30.77 13.05
N CYS A 16 -18.22 30.43 13.74
CA CYS A 16 -16.94 30.08 13.11
C CYS A 16 -17.20 28.91 12.17
N LYS A 17 -17.30 29.21 10.87
CA LYS A 17 -17.21 28.17 9.84
C LYS A 17 -15.78 27.63 9.91
N THR A 18 -15.58 26.51 10.57
CA THR A 18 -14.35 25.75 10.48
C THR A 18 -14.26 25.21 9.05
N ASN A 19 -13.47 25.85 8.20
CA ASN A 19 -13.13 25.30 6.90
C ASN A 19 -12.38 23.99 7.15
N LYS A 20 -13.04 22.86 6.88
CA LYS A 20 -12.37 21.56 6.89
C LYS A 20 -11.31 21.56 5.80
N PRO A 21 -10.10 21.07 6.07
CA PRO A 21 -9.07 20.95 5.03
C PRO A 21 -9.57 20.05 3.90
N THR A 22 -9.38 20.48 2.67
CA THR A 22 -9.85 19.78 1.46
C THR A 22 -8.77 18.90 0.82
N GLY A 23 -7.62 18.72 1.47
CA GLY A 23 -6.49 17.95 0.99
C GLY A 23 -5.64 17.40 2.12
N LEU A 24 -4.44 16.97 1.80
CA LEU A 24 -3.47 16.54 2.80
C LEU A 24 -3.10 17.73 3.71
N LEU A 25 -3.09 17.50 5.02
CA LEU A 25 -2.56 18.47 5.96
C LEU A 25 -1.05 18.61 5.75
N ALA A 26 -0.53 19.83 5.96
CA ALA A 26 0.91 20.05 5.95
C ALA A 26 1.59 19.15 6.98
N GLN A 27 2.61 18.41 6.54
CA GLN A 27 3.42 17.58 7.41
C GLN A 27 4.37 18.47 8.21
N ASN A 28 4.62 18.13 9.47
CA ASN A 28 5.74 18.69 10.20
C ASN A 28 7.04 18.31 9.47
N PRO A 29 8.06 19.18 9.42
CA PRO A 29 9.35 18.81 8.87
C PRO A 29 9.86 17.53 9.53
N SER A 30 10.32 16.58 8.71
CA SER A 30 10.92 15.36 9.23
C SER A 30 12.20 15.72 9.99
N PRO A 31 12.42 15.18 11.20
CA PRO A 31 13.72 15.31 11.85
C PRO A 31 14.84 14.64 11.03
N MET A 32 14.47 13.85 10.03
CA MET A 32 15.38 13.20 9.07
C MET A 32 15.60 14.02 7.80
N GLU A 33 14.98 15.17 7.65
CA GLU A 33 15.08 15.98 6.43
C GLU A 33 16.54 16.37 6.10
N GLU A 34 17.30 16.73 7.11
CA GLU A 34 18.73 17.04 6.98
C GLU A 34 19.60 15.79 6.74
N HIS A 35 19.04 14.61 6.96
CA HIS A 35 19.69 13.32 6.85
C HIS A 35 19.06 12.44 5.75
N ILE A 36 18.35 13.05 4.78
CA ILE A 36 17.87 12.33 3.61
C ILE A 36 19.06 11.65 2.95
N ARG A 37 18.98 10.33 2.88
CA ARG A 37 20.07 9.50 2.40
C ARG A 37 20.22 9.66 0.88
N PRO A 38 21.39 10.07 0.37
CA PRO A 38 21.64 10.00 -1.05
C PRO A 38 21.74 8.51 -1.44
N HIS A 39 20.86 8.06 -2.30
CA HIS A 39 21.00 6.77 -2.97
C HIS A 39 20.62 6.92 -4.43
N GLY A 40 21.24 6.12 -5.29
CA GLY A 40 20.82 6.02 -6.68
C GLY A 40 19.39 5.48 -6.73
N ARG A 41 18.53 6.11 -7.51
CA ARG A 41 17.21 5.54 -7.82
C ARG A 41 17.41 4.30 -8.66
N VAL A 42 16.67 3.21 -8.34
CA VAL A 42 16.68 2.02 -9.18
C VAL A 42 15.99 2.35 -10.51
N ASP A 43 16.59 1.97 -11.61
CA ASP A 43 16.13 2.29 -12.97
C ASP A 43 15.80 1.05 -13.83
N GLY A 44 16.07 -0.16 -13.28
CA GLY A 44 15.80 -1.42 -13.95
C GLY A 44 16.70 -1.70 -15.16
N SER A 45 17.84 -1.01 -15.28
CA SER A 45 18.81 -1.23 -16.35
C SER A 45 19.49 -2.60 -16.28
N ASP A 46 19.45 -3.25 -15.13
CA ASP A 46 19.96 -4.59 -14.84
C ASP A 46 18.97 -5.73 -15.20
N PHE A 47 17.77 -5.38 -15.65
CA PHE A 47 16.76 -6.38 -16.00
C PHE A 47 16.97 -6.94 -17.40
N GLU A 48 17.40 -8.18 -17.47
CA GLU A 48 17.50 -8.96 -18.71
C GLU A 48 16.21 -9.75 -18.95
N GLY A 49 15.27 -9.13 -19.67
CA GLY A 49 13.96 -9.75 -19.87
C GLY A 49 13.10 -9.07 -20.94
N LYS A 50 11.89 -9.55 -21.09
CA LYS A 50 10.87 -9.01 -21.99
C LYS A 50 9.85 -8.21 -21.23
N LYS A 51 9.44 -7.07 -21.79
CA LYS A 51 8.29 -6.25 -21.38
C LYS A 51 7.20 -6.44 -22.44
N ILE A 52 6.13 -7.12 -22.10
CA ILE A 52 5.05 -7.53 -23.01
C ILE A 52 3.78 -6.78 -22.64
N PRO A 53 3.24 -5.89 -23.49
CA PRO A 53 1.95 -5.27 -23.27
C PRO A 53 0.82 -6.29 -23.21
N LEU A 54 -0.16 -6.05 -22.33
CA LEU A 54 -1.39 -6.84 -22.20
C LEU A 54 -2.58 -5.96 -22.60
N PRO A 55 -2.89 -5.87 -23.92
CA PRO A 55 -3.89 -4.95 -24.43
C PRO A 55 -5.33 -5.35 -24.06
N GLY A 56 -6.25 -4.38 -24.12
CA GLY A 56 -7.70 -4.60 -24.04
C GLY A 56 -8.27 -4.83 -22.63
N ILE A 57 -7.42 -4.71 -21.57
CA ILE A 57 -7.86 -4.90 -20.19
C ILE A 57 -8.23 -3.55 -19.55
N PHE A 58 -7.37 -2.56 -19.72
CA PHE A 58 -7.54 -1.17 -19.25
C PHE A 58 -7.17 -0.19 -20.36
N ASP A 59 -7.53 1.06 -20.20
CA ASP A 59 -7.14 2.13 -21.14
C ASP A 59 -5.60 2.33 -21.14
N THR A 60 -4.97 2.20 -19.96
CA THR A 60 -3.52 2.08 -19.85
C THR A 60 -3.15 0.61 -19.84
N GLU A 61 -2.37 0.19 -20.83
CA GLU A 61 -2.00 -1.22 -20.98
C GLU A 61 -1.09 -1.68 -19.84
N PRO A 62 -1.44 -2.76 -19.11
CA PRO A 62 -0.53 -3.42 -18.20
C PRO A 62 0.67 -4.00 -18.95
N LEU A 63 1.81 -4.08 -18.28
CA LEU A 63 3.02 -4.69 -18.82
C LEU A 63 3.37 -5.96 -18.04
N LEU A 64 3.47 -7.07 -18.76
CA LEU A 64 4.08 -8.29 -18.22
C LEU A 64 5.59 -8.21 -18.39
N LEU A 65 6.31 -8.33 -17.28
CA LEU A 65 7.75 -8.44 -17.21
C LEU A 65 8.13 -9.89 -16.94
N LYS A 66 8.94 -10.48 -17.80
CA LYS A 66 9.49 -11.82 -17.59
C LYS A 66 10.95 -11.88 -18.00
N ARG A 67 11.77 -12.56 -17.21
CA ARG A 67 13.18 -12.81 -17.53
C ARG A 67 13.30 -13.67 -18.79
N ASN A 68 14.45 -13.57 -19.44
CA ASN A 68 14.77 -14.46 -20.58
C ASN A 68 15.21 -15.85 -20.10
N ASP A 69 15.81 -15.92 -18.92
CA ASP A 69 16.43 -17.08 -18.30
C ASP A 69 15.62 -17.58 -17.10
N PHE A 70 14.51 -18.27 -17.33
CA PHE A 70 13.90 -19.01 -16.24
C PHE A 70 14.61 -20.35 -16.06
N SER A 71 15.26 -20.52 -14.92
CA SER A 71 15.89 -21.79 -14.53
C SER A 71 14.90 -22.77 -13.89
N GLU A 72 13.72 -22.29 -13.48
CA GLU A 72 12.70 -23.08 -12.78
C GLU A 72 11.58 -23.55 -13.72
N ASP A 73 10.99 -24.72 -13.44
CA ASP A 73 9.85 -25.28 -14.17
C ASP A 73 8.55 -24.50 -13.97
N SER A 74 8.49 -23.61 -12.98
CA SER A 74 7.32 -22.79 -12.64
C SER A 74 7.75 -21.45 -12.06
N VAL A 75 6.87 -20.42 -12.17
CA VAL A 75 7.16 -19.07 -11.70
C VAL A 75 6.14 -18.58 -10.67
N ASN A 76 6.57 -17.71 -9.75
CA ASN A 76 5.69 -16.90 -8.97
C ASN A 76 5.28 -15.67 -9.79
N LEU A 77 3.99 -15.34 -9.80
CA LEU A 77 3.46 -14.17 -10.51
C LEU A 77 3.12 -13.07 -9.52
N LEU A 78 3.80 -11.93 -9.65
CA LEU A 78 3.50 -10.71 -8.92
C LEU A 78 2.60 -9.80 -9.76
N ILE A 79 1.47 -9.37 -9.22
CA ILE A 79 0.66 -8.29 -9.82
C ILE A 79 0.91 -7.04 -8.99
N HIS A 80 1.62 -6.07 -9.58
CA HIS A 80 2.03 -4.84 -8.90
C HIS A 80 1.20 -3.64 -9.36
N PHE A 81 0.60 -2.94 -8.39
CA PHE A 81 -0.25 -1.77 -8.62
C PHE A 81 0.45 -0.50 -8.15
N HIS A 82 0.52 0.48 -9.03
CA HIS A 82 1.04 1.82 -8.80
C HIS A 82 2.56 1.87 -8.57
N GLY A 83 3.25 2.43 -9.52
CA GLY A 83 4.71 2.59 -9.49
C GLY A 83 5.34 2.46 -10.88
N ASN A 84 6.61 2.84 -10.99
CA ASN A 84 7.34 2.74 -12.24
C ASN A 84 7.70 1.26 -12.50
N GLU A 85 7.46 0.79 -13.73
CA GLU A 85 7.81 -0.57 -14.14
C GLU A 85 9.31 -0.88 -14.04
N SER A 86 10.18 0.14 -14.11
CA SER A 86 11.63 -0.03 -13.91
C SER A 86 11.98 -0.55 -12.52
N VAL A 87 11.23 -0.14 -11.49
CA VAL A 87 11.44 -0.63 -10.12
C VAL A 87 11.05 -2.10 -10.01
N VAL A 88 9.97 -2.50 -10.67
CA VAL A 88 9.55 -3.91 -10.72
C VAL A 88 10.55 -4.73 -11.53
N ALA A 89 11.07 -4.20 -12.64
CA ALA A 89 12.10 -4.83 -13.45
C ALA A 89 13.36 -5.11 -12.61
N HIS A 90 13.85 -4.12 -11.87
CA HIS A 90 14.96 -4.30 -10.93
C HIS A 90 14.65 -5.37 -9.87
N ALA A 91 13.45 -5.37 -9.31
CA ALA A 91 13.07 -6.40 -8.34
C ALA A 91 13.11 -7.82 -8.94
N LEU A 92 12.78 -7.99 -10.22
CA LEU A 92 12.90 -9.27 -10.91
C LEU A 92 14.35 -9.62 -11.25
N ALA A 93 15.21 -8.65 -11.56
CA ALA A 93 16.64 -8.86 -11.77
C ALA A 93 17.30 -9.45 -10.51
N GLU A 94 16.92 -8.92 -9.34
CA GLU A 94 17.45 -9.31 -8.04
C GLU A 94 16.78 -10.58 -7.44
N ASN A 95 15.73 -11.12 -8.08
CA ASN A 95 14.97 -12.25 -7.54
C ASN A 95 14.60 -13.22 -8.68
N GLU A 96 15.21 -14.38 -8.68
CA GLU A 96 14.89 -15.46 -9.63
C GLU A 96 13.52 -16.10 -9.32
N GLY A 97 12.95 -16.78 -10.32
CA GLY A 97 11.69 -17.52 -10.18
C GLY A 97 10.43 -16.62 -10.11
N TRP A 98 10.55 -15.33 -10.50
CA TRP A 98 9.43 -14.39 -10.54
C TRP A 98 9.19 -13.83 -11.95
N ALA A 99 7.90 -13.68 -12.28
CA ALA A 99 7.40 -12.79 -13.32
C ALA A 99 6.47 -11.76 -12.67
N ALA A 100 6.28 -10.62 -13.31
CA ALA A 100 5.39 -9.60 -12.77
C ALA A 100 4.53 -8.92 -13.83
N VAL A 101 3.33 -8.50 -13.45
CA VAL A 101 2.51 -7.56 -14.21
C VAL A 101 2.50 -6.24 -13.48
N THR A 102 2.82 -5.15 -14.17
CA THR A 102 2.74 -3.78 -13.64
C THR A 102 1.49 -3.08 -14.16
N ILE A 103 0.78 -2.38 -13.27
CA ILE A 103 -0.48 -1.70 -13.59
C ILE A 103 -0.45 -0.28 -13.04
N ASN A 104 -0.58 0.71 -13.92
CA ASN A 104 -0.67 2.11 -13.57
C ASN A 104 -1.96 2.71 -14.14
N LEU A 105 -2.90 3.06 -13.25
CA LEU A 105 -4.24 3.58 -13.59
C LEU A 105 -4.42 5.06 -13.22
N GLY A 106 -3.34 5.76 -12.87
CA GLY A 106 -3.37 7.17 -12.47
C GLY A 106 -3.19 7.37 -10.97
N SER A 107 -3.75 8.45 -10.43
CA SER A 107 -3.61 8.84 -9.03
C SER A 107 -4.87 8.52 -8.21
N GLY A 108 -4.66 8.23 -6.91
CA GLY A 108 -5.73 7.94 -5.96
C GLY A 108 -6.22 6.50 -5.96
N SER A 109 -6.54 6.00 -4.78
CA SER A 109 -6.91 4.58 -4.57
C SER A 109 -8.19 4.15 -5.31
N SER A 110 -9.10 5.09 -5.59
CA SER A 110 -10.32 4.79 -6.36
C SER A 110 -10.04 4.43 -7.82
N ALA A 111 -9.03 5.06 -8.46
CA ALA A 111 -8.63 4.74 -9.82
C ALA A 111 -8.20 3.26 -9.92
N TYR A 112 -7.59 2.75 -8.88
CA TYR A 112 -7.20 1.33 -8.78
C TYR A 112 -8.35 0.44 -8.29
N GLY A 113 -9.15 0.89 -7.32
CA GLY A 113 -10.17 0.05 -6.69
C GLY A 113 -11.39 -0.20 -7.56
N VAL A 114 -11.90 0.82 -8.23
CA VAL A 114 -13.15 0.73 -9.00
C VAL A 114 -13.11 -0.37 -10.08
N PRO A 115 -12.07 -0.48 -10.93
CA PRO A 115 -12.01 -1.52 -11.95
C PRO A 115 -12.09 -2.94 -11.42
N PHE A 116 -11.54 -3.19 -10.24
CA PHE A 116 -11.46 -4.53 -9.63
C PHE A 116 -12.62 -4.86 -8.69
N THR A 117 -13.65 -4.02 -8.62
CA THR A 117 -14.93 -4.40 -7.99
C THR A 117 -15.64 -5.48 -8.79
N ASN A 118 -15.39 -5.56 -10.11
CA ASN A 118 -15.79 -6.68 -10.95
C ASN A 118 -14.66 -7.74 -10.96
N PRO A 119 -14.90 -8.97 -10.45
CA PRO A 119 -13.91 -10.04 -10.42
C PRO A 119 -13.40 -10.42 -11.81
N ASP A 120 -14.23 -10.33 -12.86
CA ASP A 120 -13.87 -10.68 -14.23
C ASP A 120 -12.67 -9.87 -14.77
N LYS A 121 -12.46 -8.65 -14.24
CA LYS A 121 -11.29 -7.83 -14.60
C LYS A 121 -9.99 -8.45 -14.16
N PHE A 122 -9.96 -8.98 -12.94
CA PHE A 122 -8.78 -9.66 -12.43
C PHE A 122 -8.57 -11.00 -13.14
N ASP A 123 -9.63 -11.74 -13.39
CA ASP A 123 -9.57 -13.01 -14.13
C ASP A 123 -9.05 -12.82 -15.55
N SER A 124 -9.52 -11.80 -16.27
CA SER A 124 -9.03 -11.42 -17.59
C SER A 124 -7.54 -11.06 -17.58
N LEU A 125 -7.10 -10.30 -16.57
CA LEU A 125 -5.70 -9.94 -16.40
C LEU A 125 -4.82 -11.18 -16.18
N LEU A 126 -5.26 -12.09 -15.30
CA LEU A 126 -4.54 -13.33 -15.03
C LEU A 126 -4.47 -14.23 -16.26
N LEU A 127 -5.56 -14.34 -17.00
CA LEU A 127 -5.62 -15.13 -18.24
C LEU A 127 -4.63 -14.57 -19.27
N ALA A 128 -4.65 -13.24 -19.49
CA ALA A 128 -3.73 -12.58 -20.42
C ALA A 128 -2.25 -12.77 -19.99
N ALA A 129 -1.95 -12.59 -18.69
CA ALA A 129 -0.59 -12.79 -18.20
C ALA A 129 -0.12 -14.24 -18.36
N LYS A 130 -0.95 -15.20 -17.95
CA LYS A 130 -0.64 -16.64 -18.04
C LYS A 130 -0.45 -17.09 -19.48
N SER A 131 -1.19 -16.55 -20.45
CA SER A 131 -1.05 -16.89 -21.88
C SER A 131 0.29 -16.46 -22.48
N GLN A 132 0.96 -15.47 -21.90
CA GLN A 132 2.27 -14.97 -22.33
C GLN A 132 3.45 -15.62 -21.57
N LEU A 133 3.18 -16.36 -20.50
CA LEU A 133 4.16 -17.11 -19.76
C LEU A 133 4.32 -18.50 -20.40
N GLN A 134 5.55 -18.98 -20.50
CA GLN A 134 5.83 -20.36 -20.95
C GLN A 134 5.76 -21.36 -19.79
N GLN A 135 6.08 -20.87 -18.59
CA GLN A 135 6.08 -21.65 -17.38
C GLN A 135 4.70 -21.58 -16.67
N PRO A 136 4.27 -22.65 -16.01
CA PRO A 136 3.13 -22.63 -15.13
C PRO A 136 3.31 -21.62 -13.98
N VAL A 137 2.24 -20.92 -13.61
CA VAL A 137 2.24 -20.05 -12.43
C VAL A 137 2.05 -20.90 -11.18
N ARG A 138 3.07 -20.89 -10.29
CA ARG A 138 3.07 -21.63 -9.03
C ARG A 138 2.25 -20.95 -7.94
N LYS A 139 2.46 -19.64 -7.78
CA LYS A 139 1.77 -18.80 -6.79
C LYS A 139 1.47 -17.43 -7.35
N ILE A 140 0.40 -16.81 -6.86
CA ILE A 140 -0.06 -15.48 -7.24
C ILE A 140 0.04 -14.55 -6.05
N TYR A 141 0.81 -13.47 -6.22
CA TYR A 141 0.99 -12.45 -5.21
C TYR A 141 0.52 -11.09 -5.73
N LEU A 142 -0.07 -10.30 -4.84
CA LEU A 142 -0.40 -8.91 -5.11
C LEU A 142 0.60 -8.00 -4.40
N SER A 143 1.01 -6.94 -5.08
CA SER A 143 1.81 -5.88 -4.47
C SER A 143 1.22 -4.52 -4.82
N GLY A 144 1.24 -3.59 -3.89
CA GLY A 144 0.77 -2.22 -4.11
C GLY A 144 1.63 -1.21 -3.39
N PHE A 145 2.02 -0.17 -4.10
CA PHE A 145 2.62 1.01 -3.52
C PHE A 145 1.57 2.10 -3.38
N SER A 146 1.59 2.87 -2.28
CA SER A 146 0.71 4.03 -2.11
C SER A 146 -0.73 3.73 -2.52
N ALA A 147 -1.29 4.43 -3.50
CA ALA A 147 -2.66 4.26 -4.00
C ALA A 147 -3.00 2.85 -4.52
N GLY A 148 -2.00 2.04 -4.87
CA GLY A 148 -2.18 0.68 -5.38
C GLY A 148 -2.94 -0.26 -4.44
N TYR A 149 -2.96 0.03 -3.13
CA TYR A 149 -3.76 -0.74 -2.17
C TYR A 149 -5.26 -0.78 -2.51
N GLY A 150 -5.75 0.21 -3.26
CA GLY A 150 -7.16 0.26 -3.69
C GLY A 150 -7.57 -0.93 -4.54
N ALA A 151 -6.73 -1.34 -5.52
CA ALA A 151 -6.94 -2.55 -6.29
C ALA A 151 -6.93 -3.79 -5.40
N ILE A 152 -5.93 -3.91 -4.54
CA ILE A 152 -5.77 -5.06 -3.64
C ILE A 152 -7.01 -5.18 -2.74
N ARG A 153 -7.46 -4.08 -2.12
CA ARG A 153 -8.69 -4.07 -1.31
C ARG A 153 -9.91 -4.55 -2.07
N ALA A 154 -10.05 -4.14 -3.34
CA ALA A 154 -11.17 -4.56 -4.16
C ALA A 154 -11.09 -6.05 -4.49
N ILE A 155 -9.94 -6.54 -4.95
CA ILE A 155 -9.70 -7.96 -5.30
C ILE A 155 -9.94 -8.86 -4.09
N LEU A 156 -9.41 -8.49 -2.91
CA LEU A 156 -9.57 -9.29 -1.68
C LEU A 156 -11.04 -9.39 -1.20
N LYS A 157 -11.93 -8.53 -1.68
CA LYS A 157 -13.38 -8.58 -1.40
C LYS A 157 -14.16 -9.48 -2.36
N THR A 158 -13.52 -10.04 -3.37
CA THR A 158 -14.13 -10.94 -4.36
C THR A 158 -13.77 -12.41 -4.11
N SER A 159 -14.31 -13.31 -4.93
CA SER A 159 -13.93 -14.73 -4.96
C SER A 159 -12.44 -14.96 -5.29
N ASN A 160 -11.79 -13.99 -5.93
CA ASN A 160 -10.37 -14.04 -6.26
C ASN A 160 -9.47 -14.07 -5.02
N TYR A 161 -9.98 -13.74 -3.83
CA TYR A 161 -9.26 -13.92 -2.57
C TYR A 161 -8.65 -15.31 -2.43
N GLU A 162 -9.37 -16.35 -2.85
CA GLU A 162 -8.94 -17.74 -2.63
C GLU A 162 -7.68 -18.11 -3.42
N ILE A 163 -7.51 -17.54 -4.61
CA ILE A 163 -6.35 -17.84 -5.48
C ILE A 163 -5.12 -16.97 -5.18
N ILE A 164 -5.23 -15.99 -4.29
CA ILE A 164 -4.10 -15.14 -3.88
C ILE A 164 -3.30 -15.84 -2.79
N ASP A 165 -2.02 -16.06 -3.00
CA ASP A 165 -1.10 -16.67 -2.03
C ASP A 165 -0.54 -15.67 -1.03
N GLY A 166 -0.45 -14.40 -1.40
CA GLY A 166 0.02 -13.36 -0.48
C GLY A 166 -0.04 -11.95 -1.03
N VAL A 167 0.18 -10.99 -0.13
CA VAL A 167 0.12 -9.55 -0.41
C VAL A 167 1.32 -8.84 0.18
N LEU A 168 1.88 -7.90 -0.59
CA LEU A 168 2.91 -6.95 -0.17
C LEU A 168 2.37 -5.52 -0.32
N LEU A 169 2.24 -4.81 0.78
CA LEU A 169 1.90 -3.39 0.79
C LEU A 169 3.14 -2.54 1.10
N LEU A 170 3.44 -1.63 0.19
CA LEU A 170 4.58 -0.73 0.25
C LEU A 170 4.07 0.67 0.59
N ASP A 171 4.08 1.01 1.87
CA ASP A 171 3.57 2.27 2.45
C ASP A 171 2.22 2.71 1.84
N GLY A 172 1.32 1.76 1.67
CA GLY A 172 0.05 1.95 0.98
C GLY A 172 -1.05 1.09 1.60
N LEU A 173 -1.69 1.61 2.64
CA LEU A 173 -2.94 1.14 3.20
C LEU A 173 -3.57 2.29 3.98
N HIS A 174 -4.74 2.70 3.55
CA HIS A 174 -5.48 3.79 4.16
C HIS A 174 -6.95 3.42 4.34
N ALA A 175 -7.59 4.05 5.31
CA ALA A 175 -9.01 3.97 5.57
C ALA A 175 -9.59 5.38 5.74
N SER A 176 -10.90 5.47 5.79
CA SER A 176 -11.61 6.72 6.08
C SER A 176 -11.71 6.93 7.60
N TYR A 177 -11.75 8.19 8.03
CA TYR A 177 -12.18 8.54 9.39
C TYR A 177 -13.69 8.68 9.47
N ILE A 178 -14.25 8.45 10.66
CA ILE A 178 -15.64 8.74 11.04
C ILE A 178 -15.63 9.69 12.26
N PRO A 179 -16.14 10.91 12.15
CA PRO A 179 -16.58 11.62 10.94
C PRO A 179 -15.45 11.80 9.92
N ALA A 180 -15.81 12.00 8.64
CA ALA A 180 -14.84 12.20 7.58
C ALA A 180 -13.83 13.31 7.94
N GLN A 181 -12.54 13.09 7.63
CA GLN A 181 -11.45 14.04 7.88
C GLN A 181 -11.27 14.42 9.38
N THR A 182 -11.67 13.57 10.31
CA THR A 182 -11.49 13.79 11.74
C THR A 182 -10.50 12.76 12.29
N PRO A 183 -9.21 13.11 12.51
CA PRO A 183 -8.20 12.19 13.03
C PRO A 183 -8.58 11.62 14.41
N LEU A 184 -7.95 10.49 14.78
CA LEU A 184 -8.15 9.87 16.10
C LEU A 184 -7.83 10.84 17.24
N SER A 185 -6.79 11.66 17.11
CA SER A 185 -6.40 12.69 18.08
C SER A 185 -7.45 13.79 18.28
N MET A 186 -8.39 13.92 17.36
CA MET A 186 -9.51 14.88 17.41
C MET A 186 -10.85 14.18 17.72
N GLY A 187 -10.80 12.94 18.23
CA GLY A 187 -12.00 12.15 18.57
C GLY A 187 -12.65 11.41 17.41
N GLY A 188 -11.99 11.34 16.27
CA GLY A 188 -12.42 10.50 15.15
C GLY A 188 -12.25 9.01 15.42
N ARG A 189 -12.80 8.17 14.54
CA ARG A 189 -12.67 6.72 14.56
C ARG A 189 -12.30 6.23 13.16
N ILE A 190 -11.66 5.07 13.09
CA ILE A 190 -11.37 4.40 11.81
C ILE A 190 -12.68 3.80 11.26
N GLN A 191 -12.93 3.95 9.95
CA GLN A 191 -13.94 3.17 9.24
C GLN A 191 -13.42 1.75 9.04
N GLU A 192 -13.69 0.86 10.01
CA GLU A 192 -13.15 -0.50 10.08
C GLU A 192 -13.48 -1.35 8.84
N GLN A 193 -14.65 -1.09 8.22
CA GLN A 193 -15.07 -1.78 6.99
C GLN A 193 -14.08 -1.58 5.82
N ASP A 194 -13.31 -0.49 5.83
CA ASP A 194 -12.25 -0.26 4.84
C ASP A 194 -11.07 -1.21 5.04
N LEU A 195 -10.87 -1.74 6.25
CA LEU A 195 -9.76 -2.63 6.62
C LEU A 195 -10.17 -4.11 6.75
N ALA A 196 -11.46 -4.44 6.72
CA ALA A 196 -11.97 -5.78 6.99
C ALA A 196 -11.33 -6.88 6.12
N ALA A 197 -11.08 -6.60 4.83
CA ALA A 197 -10.42 -7.56 3.94
C ALA A 197 -8.95 -7.82 4.32
N PHE A 198 -8.25 -6.78 4.79
CA PHE A 198 -6.87 -6.89 5.25
C PHE A 198 -6.77 -7.52 6.64
N GLU A 199 -7.76 -7.30 7.51
CA GLU A 199 -7.87 -8.02 8.79
C GLU A 199 -8.04 -9.51 8.56
N LYS A 200 -8.93 -9.93 7.64
CA LYS A 200 -9.07 -11.34 7.25
C LYS A 200 -7.74 -11.90 6.73
N LEU A 201 -7.07 -11.17 5.84
CA LEU A 201 -5.77 -11.55 5.29
C LEU A 201 -4.70 -11.69 6.39
N ALA A 202 -4.65 -10.77 7.36
CA ALA A 202 -3.73 -10.83 8.48
C ALA A 202 -3.96 -12.08 9.33
N LYS A 203 -5.21 -12.43 9.62
CA LYS A 203 -5.57 -13.67 10.34
C LYS A 203 -5.18 -14.94 9.56
N ASP A 204 -5.40 -14.95 8.23
CA ASP A 204 -4.96 -16.06 7.38
C ASP A 204 -3.42 -16.14 7.27
N ALA A 205 -2.73 -15.02 7.35
CA ALA A 205 -1.26 -14.99 7.40
C ALA A 205 -0.73 -15.53 8.74
N LEU A 206 -1.38 -15.23 9.86
CA LEU A 206 -1.03 -15.80 11.15
C LEU A 206 -1.14 -17.34 11.16
N SER A 207 -2.17 -17.88 10.52
CA SER A 207 -2.36 -19.33 10.40
C SER A 207 -1.47 -19.99 9.33
N GLY A 208 -0.64 -19.21 8.63
CA GLY A 208 0.26 -19.69 7.60
C GLY A 208 -0.39 -20.00 6.24
N LYS A 209 -1.69 -19.73 6.07
CA LYS A 209 -2.42 -19.98 4.82
C LYS A 209 -1.99 -19.05 3.68
N LYS A 210 -1.78 -17.77 4.00
CA LYS A 210 -1.38 -16.73 3.05
C LYS A 210 -0.19 -15.96 3.60
N SER A 211 0.56 -15.26 2.73
CA SER A 211 1.61 -14.33 3.19
C SER A 211 1.08 -12.91 3.21
N PHE A 212 1.38 -12.16 4.25
CA PHE A 212 1.07 -10.74 4.29
C PHE A 212 2.24 -9.93 4.85
N VAL A 213 2.82 -9.11 4.00
CA VAL A 213 3.89 -8.17 4.33
C VAL A 213 3.38 -6.75 4.16
N PHE A 214 3.48 -5.95 5.21
CA PHE A 214 3.09 -4.54 5.16
C PHE A 214 4.22 -3.68 5.71
N THR A 215 4.79 -2.83 4.86
CA THR A 215 5.77 -1.82 5.23
C THR A 215 5.10 -0.46 5.31
N HIS A 216 5.44 0.35 6.32
CA HIS A 216 4.85 1.67 6.48
C HIS A 216 5.86 2.69 7.01
N SER A 217 5.68 3.95 6.60
CA SER A 217 6.39 5.13 7.09
C SER A 217 5.68 5.76 8.29
N SER A 218 6.18 6.92 8.74
CA SER A 218 5.54 7.76 9.76
C SER A 218 4.72 8.92 9.15
N ILE A 219 4.40 8.88 7.85
CA ILE A 219 3.62 9.92 7.19
C ILE A 219 2.20 9.96 7.77
N PHE A 220 1.79 11.15 8.20
CA PHE A 220 0.46 11.39 8.76
C PHE A 220 -0.34 12.36 7.87
N PRO A 221 -1.26 11.87 7.03
CA PRO A 221 -2.05 12.70 6.13
C PRO A 221 -3.04 13.63 6.84
N GLY A 222 -3.58 13.22 7.97
CA GLY A 222 -4.53 13.98 8.78
C GLY A 222 -5.96 14.03 8.22
N THR A 223 -6.16 13.81 6.92
CA THR A 223 -7.49 13.82 6.27
C THR A 223 -8.06 12.42 6.06
N PHE A 224 -7.23 11.40 6.14
CA PHE A 224 -7.58 9.98 6.13
C PHE A 224 -6.60 9.20 7.01
N VAL A 225 -6.96 7.98 7.36
CA VAL A 225 -6.18 7.13 8.27
C VAL A 225 -4.81 6.85 7.69
N SER A 226 -3.75 7.12 8.45
CA SER A 226 -2.36 6.88 8.05
C SER A 226 -2.04 5.39 7.95
N THR A 227 -0.95 5.08 7.26
CA THR A 227 -0.43 3.70 7.19
C THR A 227 -0.02 3.18 8.57
N THR A 228 0.47 4.05 9.46
CA THR A 228 0.77 3.69 10.86
C THR A 228 -0.48 3.32 11.64
N GLU A 229 -1.55 4.13 11.56
CA GLU A 229 -2.83 3.85 12.24
C GLU A 229 -3.49 2.58 11.69
N CYS A 230 -3.39 2.32 10.36
CA CYS A 230 -3.85 1.06 9.79
C CYS A 230 -3.04 -0.14 10.30
N ALA A 231 -1.71 0.01 10.44
CA ALA A 231 -0.87 -1.03 11.03
C ALA A 231 -1.24 -1.31 12.50
N ASP A 232 -1.48 -0.26 13.30
CA ASP A 232 -1.91 -0.42 14.70
C ASP A 232 -3.27 -1.12 14.80
N PHE A 233 -4.21 -0.78 13.91
CA PHE A 233 -5.50 -1.47 13.82
C PHE A 233 -5.32 -2.96 13.55
N LEU A 234 -4.50 -3.34 12.55
CA LEU A 234 -4.26 -4.74 12.20
C LEU A 234 -3.55 -5.49 13.32
N LEU A 235 -2.58 -4.87 14.00
CA LEU A 235 -1.89 -5.45 15.14
C LEU A 235 -2.84 -5.69 16.32
N ALA A 236 -3.71 -4.73 16.62
CA ALA A 236 -4.74 -4.90 17.65
C ALA A 236 -5.74 -6.03 17.31
N ALA A 237 -6.22 -6.07 16.05
CA ALA A 237 -7.15 -7.11 15.59
C ALA A 237 -6.56 -8.52 15.57
N THR A 238 -5.22 -8.64 15.52
CA THR A 238 -4.49 -9.91 15.52
C THR A 238 -3.88 -10.26 16.86
N GLY A 239 -3.90 -9.35 17.83
CA GLY A 239 -3.30 -9.54 19.15
C GLY A 239 -1.76 -9.54 19.14
N ILE A 240 -1.13 -9.06 18.07
CA ILE A 240 0.32 -9.01 17.96
C ILE A 240 0.85 -7.67 18.48
N PRO A 241 1.80 -7.67 19.42
CA PRO A 241 2.37 -6.43 19.91
C PRO A 241 3.27 -5.77 18.87
N ARG A 242 3.26 -4.44 18.84
CA ARG A 242 4.28 -3.68 18.12
C ARG A 242 5.63 -3.84 18.86
N LYS A 243 6.63 -4.34 18.14
CA LYS A 243 7.99 -4.50 18.71
C LYS A 243 8.91 -3.42 18.17
N PRO A 244 9.47 -2.56 19.02
CA PRO A 244 10.48 -1.59 18.60
C PRO A 244 11.76 -2.33 18.22
N VAL A 245 12.38 -1.89 17.14
CA VAL A 245 13.70 -2.35 16.69
C VAL A 245 14.50 -1.15 16.18
N LEU A 246 15.79 -1.33 16.02
CA LEU A 246 16.65 -0.39 15.32
C LEU A 246 17.53 -1.18 14.37
N LYS A 247 17.12 -1.28 13.11
CA LYS A 247 17.78 -2.07 12.08
C LYS A 247 18.00 -1.25 10.82
N ALA A 248 19.03 -1.57 10.06
CA ALA A 248 19.16 -1.09 8.68
C ALA A 248 18.16 -1.82 7.78
N GLY A 249 17.42 -1.07 6.98
CA GLY A 249 16.56 -1.57 5.89
C GLY A 249 17.22 -1.39 4.53
N PRO A 250 16.50 -1.68 3.45
CA PRO A 250 17.00 -1.44 2.09
C PRO A 250 17.23 0.05 1.87
N LEU A 251 18.15 0.39 0.96
CA LEU A 251 18.41 1.76 0.53
C LEU A 251 18.77 2.74 1.69
N GLY A 252 19.27 2.22 2.80
CA GLY A 252 19.58 3.02 3.99
C GLY A 252 18.34 3.43 4.82
N MET A 253 17.16 2.92 4.53
CA MET A 253 15.98 3.09 5.38
C MET A 253 16.26 2.61 6.80
N GLN A 254 15.73 3.31 7.79
CA GLN A 254 15.86 2.90 9.19
C GLN A 254 14.57 2.20 9.64
N GLN A 255 14.64 0.91 9.89
CA GLN A 255 13.53 0.15 10.45
C GLN A 255 13.44 0.41 11.96
N VAL A 256 12.27 0.84 12.42
CA VAL A 256 11.99 1.21 13.81
C VAL A 256 10.98 0.30 14.50
N GLY A 257 10.30 -0.54 13.74
CA GLY A 257 9.36 -1.53 14.29
C GLY A 257 9.33 -2.81 13.47
N GLU A 258 9.14 -3.95 14.15
CA GLU A 258 8.94 -5.24 13.51
C GLU A 258 7.96 -6.08 14.32
N SER A 259 6.81 -6.36 13.72
CA SER A 259 5.82 -7.26 14.30
C SER A 259 5.61 -8.42 13.32
N ALA A 260 6.03 -9.61 13.71
CA ALA A 260 5.99 -10.78 12.84
C ALA A 260 5.51 -12.01 13.61
N GLN A 261 4.57 -12.76 13.01
CA GLN A 261 4.12 -14.06 13.49
C GLN A 261 3.49 -14.85 12.32
N GLY A 262 3.78 -16.14 12.23
CA GLY A 262 3.39 -16.94 11.07
C GLY A 262 3.98 -16.35 9.79
N LYS A 263 3.12 -16.06 8.82
CA LYS A 263 3.49 -15.38 7.57
C LYS A 263 3.04 -13.90 7.54
N LEU A 264 2.61 -13.34 8.67
CA LEU A 264 2.34 -11.91 8.83
C LEU A 264 3.61 -11.19 9.24
N LYS A 265 3.95 -10.12 8.53
CA LYS A 265 5.05 -9.20 8.84
C LYS A 265 4.59 -7.76 8.65
N ILE A 266 4.62 -6.95 9.72
CA ILE A 266 4.35 -5.51 9.67
C ILE A 266 5.63 -4.80 10.10
N LEU A 267 6.19 -4.01 9.19
CA LEU A 267 7.51 -3.38 9.32
C LEU A 267 7.35 -1.86 9.27
N ALA A 268 7.75 -1.20 10.35
CA ALA A 268 7.72 0.25 10.45
C ALA A 268 9.09 0.85 10.12
N PHE A 269 9.11 1.88 9.30
CA PHE A 269 10.31 2.62 8.94
C PHE A 269 10.21 4.07 9.38
N ALA A 270 11.33 4.65 9.82
CA ALA A 270 11.42 6.08 10.10
C ALA A 270 11.30 6.90 8.82
N GLY A 271 10.75 8.10 8.95
CA GLY A 271 10.63 9.06 7.86
C GLY A 271 9.17 9.47 7.61
N ASN A 272 8.97 10.75 7.25
CA ASN A 272 7.66 11.33 6.98
C ASN A 272 7.67 12.28 5.78
N THR A 273 8.67 12.16 4.90
CA THR A 273 8.81 12.95 3.67
C THR A 273 8.40 12.14 2.43
N ALA A 274 8.22 12.83 1.30
CA ALA A 274 7.95 12.15 0.02
C ALA A 274 9.09 11.21 -0.42
N PRO A 275 10.38 11.54 -0.26
CA PRO A 275 11.47 10.58 -0.46
C PRO A 275 11.36 9.33 0.41
N ASP A 276 11.03 9.47 1.69
CA ASP A 276 10.83 8.31 2.58
C ASP A 276 9.69 7.39 2.09
N HIS A 277 8.60 7.98 1.60
CA HIS A 277 7.50 7.23 0.99
C HIS A 277 7.94 6.42 -0.24
N ILE A 278 8.69 7.07 -1.13
CA ILE A 278 9.16 6.45 -2.38
C ILE A 278 10.21 5.36 -2.12
N ASP A 279 10.99 5.45 -1.04
CA ASP A 279 11.96 4.42 -0.68
C ASP A 279 11.30 3.05 -0.45
N HIS A 280 10.04 3.00 0.01
CA HIS A 280 9.30 1.76 0.12
C HIS A 280 9.09 1.10 -1.25
N LEU A 281 8.74 1.88 -2.28
CA LEU A 281 8.63 1.38 -3.64
C LEU A 281 9.98 0.85 -4.15
N HIS A 282 11.02 1.66 -4.05
CA HIS A 282 12.36 1.29 -4.51
C HIS A 282 12.95 0.09 -3.74
N GLY A 283 12.47 -0.16 -2.50
CA GLY A 283 12.81 -1.34 -1.71
C GLY A 283 12.09 -2.63 -2.12
N LEU A 284 11.25 -2.62 -3.18
CA LEU A 284 10.48 -3.79 -3.63
C LEU A 284 11.37 -5.03 -3.80
N TYR A 285 12.58 -4.90 -4.38
CA TYR A 285 13.53 -6.01 -4.59
C TYR A 285 13.89 -6.75 -3.30
N HIS A 286 13.91 -6.05 -2.19
CA HIS A 286 14.17 -6.62 -0.86
C HIS A 286 12.90 -7.19 -0.23
N PHE A 287 11.79 -6.45 -0.28
CA PHE A 287 10.56 -6.82 0.41
C PHE A 287 9.83 -8.01 -0.24
N ILE A 288 9.98 -8.22 -1.54
CA ILE A 288 9.39 -9.38 -2.25
C ILE A 288 9.88 -10.71 -1.67
N ARG A 289 11.12 -10.78 -1.19
CA ARG A 289 11.72 -11.97 -0.55
C ARG A 289 10.99 -12.39 0.72
N LEU A 290 10.31 -11.44 1.38
CA LEU A 290 9.59 -11.69 2.62
C LEU A 290 8.23 -12.39 2.42
N LEU A 291 7.77 -12.53 1.17
CA LEU A 291 6.54 -13.22 0.82
C LEU A 291 6.67 -14.76 0.78
N GLN A 292 7.89 -15.25 0.71
CA GLN A 292 8.20 -16.67 0.59
C GLN A 292 8.32 -17.37 1.94
#